data_a3a374b4844276ed8782e52075353d30
#
_entry.id   a3a374b4844276ed8782e52075353d30
#
_cell.length_a   1.000
_cell.length_b   1.000
_cell.length_c   1.000
_cell.angle_alpha   90.00
_cell.angle_beta   90.00
_cell.angle_gamma   90.00
#
_symmetry.space_group_name_H-M   'P 1'
#
loop_
_entity.id
_entity.type
_entity.pdbx_description
1 polymer ?
#
loop_
_entity_poly.entity_id
_entity_poly.type
_entity_poly.pdbx_seq_one_letter_code
_entity_poly.pdbx_strand_id
1 'polypeptide(L)'
;ANANEYMALNYRTGGLDLFVKGYMAQQNSYGKTTNMNRIKGSAIWQTNKNDVQTHKSQRFSGELGFNYEPDEHHSFGLRYMPETGIGNADRNSSGKTVTRRNDEETDRINFTTAEQIHTGWDHAANAYYAGELGKWNIDFNADYLFKRSHSDQNAMNNDDATVQADSRMRSSLYAAKLVVSAPLWNGRFSFGTEETFTNRHDIFTQNGFSADADDHIKQSVYAAFADYSRSIRHWKLNMGIRYEHQQTDYYEKGIRIDAQSPTYNDIIPVLAASWSHNGKSFSLSYRLRKNNPDYSLLTNSIRYRSKYEYSQGNPLLKTQKTHRFSASTSWNWLYFSAYFSRILNMYTNIIMPYKEDTHPGVLLFATQTIPTTHNYGISFNASPKLGCWEPQLNVNMAFLDMNANKIGITEHRNQPRFYISLDNNFNLPKGWFFNIEGYLSTASRQGFFVTRTEGQINARLSKSFLKETLTITFTANDILRTGYFHFDLYGIDAYMENRIYRDFQRFGLQVSYKFNATKSKYKGTGAGQSEKNRL
;
A
#
# COMPACT_ATOMS: atom_id res chain seq x y z
N ALA A 1 -8.41 -18.40 14.86
CA ALA A 1 -8.20 -17.23 15.72
C ALA A 1 -6.93 -16.50 15.27
N ASN A 2 -6.92 -15.18 15.42
CA ASN A 2 -5.74 -14.35 15.23
C ASN A 2 -5.26 -13.91 16.60
N ALA A 3 -3.95 -13.82 16.80
CA ALA A 3 -3.34 -13.33 18.03
C ALA A 3 -2.22 -12.34 17.68
N ASN A 4 -2.12 -11.27 18.46
CA ASN A 4 -1.05 -10.30 18.34
C ASN A 4 -0.52 -9.99 19.74
N GLU A 5 0.79 -9.98 19.86
CA GLU A 5 1.50 -9.67 21.11
C GLU A 5 2.50 -8.56 20.83
N TYR A 6 2.56 -7.60 21.73
CA TYR A 6 3.48 -6.46 21.63
C TYR A 6 4.11 -6.17 22.97
N MET A 7 5.43 -6.04 22.99
CA MET A 7 6.21 -5.65 24.16
C MET A 7 7.16 -4.51 23.77
N ALA A 8 7.28 -3.51 24.61
CA ALA A 8 8.27 -2.45 24.45
C ALA A 8 8.92 -2.13 25.80
N LEU A 9 10.23 -2.04 25.79
CA LEU A 9 11.06 -1.65 26.92
C LEU A 9 11.91 -0.46 26.51
N ASN A 10 12.03 0.52 27.40
CA ASN A 10 12.86 1.69 27.21
C ASN A 10 13.66 1.98 28.49
N TYR A 11 14.96 2.16 28.38
CA TYR A 11 15.86 2.50 29.47
C TYR A 11 16.60 3.78 29.15
N ARG A 12 16.55 4.74 30.08
CA ARG A 12 17.18 6.05 29.90
C ARG A 12 18.10 6.36 31.06
N THR A 13 19.32 6.79 30.74
CA THR A 13 20.29 7.29 31.70
C THR A 13 21.14 8.41 31.10
N GLY A 14 21.18 9.56 31.75
CA GLY A 14 21.84 10.75 31.18
C GLY A 14 21.30 11.09 29.78
N GLY A 15 22.20 11.27 28.81
CA GLY A 15 21.87 11.49 27.40
C GLY A 15 21.56 10.22 26.59
N LEU A 16 21.68 9.02 27.18
CA LEU A 16 21.49 7.74 26.49
C LEU A 16 20.06 7.23 26.71
N ASP A 17 19.40 6.85 25.60
CA ASP A 17 18.08 6.23 25.55
C ASP A 17 18.17 4.91 24.77
N LEU A 18 18.01 3.77 25.44
CA LEU A 18 18.01 2.44 24.84
C LEU A 18 16.59 1.93 24.72
N PHE A 19 16.26 1.31 23.62
CA PHE A 19 14.91 0.73 23.42
C PHE A 19 14.96 -0.61 22.72
N VAL A 20 14.03 -1.48 23.15
CA VAL A 20 13.77 -2.79 22.53
C VAL A 20 12.26 -2.94 22.40
N LYS A 21 11.80 -3.37 21.21
CA LYS A 21 10.41 -3.70 20.95
C LYS A 21 10.33 -5.05 20.26
N GLY A 22 9.31 -5.81 20.61
CA GLY A 22 8.97 -7.08 19.97
C GLY A 22 7.50 -7.10 19.61
N TYR A 23 7.20 -7.60 18.44
CA TYR A 23 5.86 -7.83 17.97
C TYR A 23 5.75 -9.23 17.37
N MET A 24 4.79 -10.01 17.84
CA MET A 24 4.43 -11.32 17.30
C MET A 24 3.00 -11.26 16.80
N ALA A 25 2.77 -11.81 15.61
CA ALA A 25 1.45 -11.89 15.02
C ALA A 25 1.20 -13.30 14.48
N GLN A 26 0.07 -13.87 14.85
CA GLN A 26 -0.50 -15.05 14.22
C GLN A 26 -1.72 -14.63 13.43
N GLN A 27 -1.71 -14.91 12.15
CA GLN A 27 -2.81 -14.59 11.25
C GLN A 27 -3.35 -15.87 10.60
N ASN A 28 -4.64 -16.11 10.82
CA ASN A 28 -5.41 -17.11 10.11
C ASN A 28 -6.55 -16.37 9.42
N SER A 29 -6.63 -16.48 8.11
CA SER A 29 -7.72 -15.87 7.35
C SER A 29 -8.43 -16.92 6.48
N TYR A 30 -9.70 -16.67 6.27
CA TYR A 30 -10.60 -17.49 5.47
C TYR A 30 -11.33 -16.58 4.50
N GLY A 31 -11.47 -17.02 3.26
CA GLY A 31 -12.21 -16.30 2.24
C GLY A 31 -12.97 -17.24 1.31
N LYS A 32 -14.03 -16.72 0.73
CA LYS A 32 -14.76 -17.36 -0.38
C LYS A 32 -14.78 -16.41 -1.56
N THR A 33 -14.50 -16.94 -2.74
CA THR A 33 -14.57 -16.18 -3.99
C THR A 33 -15.53 -16.87 -4.93
N THR A 34 -16.43 -16.09 -5.50
CA THR A 34 -17.22 -16.47 -6.66
C THR A 34 -16.80 -15.57 -7.80
N ASN A 35 -16.32 -16.16 -8.88
CA ASN A 35 -15.83 -15.45 -10.05
C ASN A 35 -16.53 -15.98 -11.30
N MET A 36 -16.91 -15.08 -12.21
CA MET A 36 -17.40 -15.40 -13.54
C MET A 36 -16.58 -14.60 -14.54
N ASN A 37 -15.88 -15.30 -15.43
CA ASN A 37 -15.13 -14.74 -16.54
C ASN A 37 -15.86 -15.02 -17.85
N ARG A 38 -15.92 -14.04 -18.75
CA ARG A 38 -16.46 -14.17 -20.09
C ARG A 38 -15.49 -13.60 -21.10
N ILE A 39 -15.14 -14.37 -22.11
CA ILE A 39 -14.26 -13.97 -23.20
C ILE A 39 -15.07 -14.04 -24.49
N LYS A 40 -14.97 -12.98 -25.30
CA LYS A 40 -15.58 -12.87 -26.63
C LYS A 40 -14.47 -12.99 -27.68
N GLY A 41 -14.54 -13.98 -28.53
CA GLY A 41 -13.60 -14.21 -29.62
C GLY A 41 -14.30 -14.95 -30.76
N SER A 42 -13.65 -15.93 -31.36
CA SER A 42 -14.25 -16.86 -32.34
C SER A 42 -15.42 -17.63 -31.76
N ALA A 43 -15.47 -17.79 -30.45
CA ALA A 43 -16.57 -18.34 -29.67
C ALA A 43 -16.72 -17.52 -28.36
N ILE A 44 -17.86 -17.67 -27.70
CA ILE A 44 -18.06 -17.12 -26.36
C ILE A 44 -17.64 -18.16 -25.33
N TRP A 45 -16.60 -17.85 -24.56
CA TRP A 45 -16.16 -18.67 -23.44
C TRP A 45 -16.63 -18.07 -22.13
N GLN A 46 -17.23 -18.88 -21.27
CA GLN A 46 -17.64 -18.48 -19.93
C GLN A 46 -17.08 -19.47 -18.91
N THR A 47 -16.35 -18.97 -17.94
CA THR A 47 -15.79 -19.75 -16.83
C THR A 47 -16.37 -19.26 -15.51
N ASN A 48 -17.01 -20.16 -14.77
CA ASN A 48 -17.54 -19.91 -13.44
C ASN A 48 -16.68 -20.66 -12.42
N LYS A 49 -16.10 -19.93 -11.47
CA LYS A 49 -15.21 -20.44 -10.44
C LYS A 49 -15.75 -20.12 -9.06
N ASN A 50 -15.81 -21.11 -8.19
CA ASN A 50 -16.11 -20.96 -6.77
C ASN A 50 -14.97 -21.56 -5.98
N ASP A 51 -14.33 -20.80 -5.14
CA ASP A 51 -13.21 -21.25 -4.32
C ASP A 51 -13.26 -20.77 -2.87
N VAL A 52 -12.62 -21.55 -2.02
CA VAL A 52 -12.33 -21.26 -0.64
C VAL A 52 -10.83 -21.03 -0.53
N GLN A 53 -10.46 -19.96 0.13
CA GLN A 53 -9.07 -19.59 0.37
C GLN A 53 -8.78 -19.59 1.87
N THR A 54 -7.66 -20.15 2.25
CA THR A 54 -7.14 -20.10 3.62
C THR A 54 -5.70 -19.60 3.61
N HIS A 55 -5.36 -18.77 4.58
CA HIS A 55 -3.99 -18.32 4.78
C HIS A 55 -3.64 -18.45 6.27
N LYS A 56 -2.51 -19.06 6.55
CA LYS A 56 -1.95 -19.19 7.91
C LYS A 56 -0.54 -18.66 7.90
N SER A 57 -0.23 -17.77 8.81
CA SER A 57 1.12 -17.24 8.99
C SER A 57 1.37 -16.84 10.43
N GLN A 58 2.62 -16.95 10.85
CA GLN A 58 3.11 -16.39 12.09
C GLN A 58 4.34 -15.54 11.76
N ARG A 59 4.43 -14.36 12.37
CA ARG A 59 5.50 -13.41 12.11
C ARG A 59 6.01 -12.83 13.41
N PHE A 60 7.32 -12.68 13.48
CA PHE A 60 8.02 -11.89 14.47
C PHE A 60 8.63 -10.65 13.82
N SER A 61 8.48 -9.50 14.46
CA SER A 61 9.18 -8.26 14.12
C SER A 61 9.82 -7.69 15.36
N GLY A 62 11.11 -7.40 15.29
CA GLY A 62 11.89 -6.79 16.37
C GLY A 62 12.26 -5.34 16.03
N GLU A 63 12.48 -4.53 17.04
CA GLU A 63 13.11 -3.23 16.91
C GLU A 63 14.03 -3.03 18.12
N LEU A 64 15.30 -2.76 17.87
CA LEU A 64 16.25 -2.42 18.92
C LEU A 64 17.11 -1.25 18.47
N GLY A 65 17.49 -0.41 19.40
CA GLY A 65 18.31 0.73 19.07
C GLY A 65 18.63 1.61 20.26
N PHE A 66 19.33 2.68 19.94
CA PHE A 66 19.67 3.70 20.90
C PHE A 66 19.52 5.09 20.29
N ASN A 67 19.34 6.06 21.16
CA ASN A 67 19.52 7.49 20.91
C ASN A 67 20.50 8.03 21.93
N TYR A 68 21.46 8.81 21.49
CA TYR A 68 22.45 9.46 22.35
C TYR A 68 22.50 10.95 22.10
N GLU A 69 22.23 11.72 23.14
CA GLU A 69 22.24 13.18 23.18
C GLU A 69 23.41 13.59 24.08
N PRO A 70 24.64 13.82 23.54
CA PRO A 70 25.79 14.25 24.34
C PRO A 70 25.56 15.66 24.96
N ASP A 71 24.77 16.47 24.27
CA ASP A 71 24.38 17.80 24.69
C ASP A 71 23.01 18.17 24.11
N GLU A 72 22.55 19.42 24.31
CA GLU A 72 21.25 19.93 23.86
C GLU A 72 21.19 20.14 22.33
N HIS A 73 22.34 20.19 21.66
CA HIS A 73 22.46 20.51 20.23
C HIS A 73 22.72 19.32 19.34
N HIS A 74 23.17 18.19 19.89
CA HIS A 74 23.57 17.01 19.10
C HIS A 74 22.84 15.76 19.52
N SER A 75 22.45 14.96 18.53
CA SER A 75 21.77 13.69 18.73
C SER A 75 22.23 12.68 17.68
N PHE A 76 22.55 11.46 18.12
CA PHE A 76 22.92 10.33 17.28
C PHE A 76 22.03 9.14 17.61
N GLY A 77 21.77 8.30 16.65
CA GLY A 77 21.05 7.07 16.92
C GLY A 77 21.24 5.99 15.88
N LEU A 78 21.07 4.79 16.33
CA LEU A 78 21.03 3.58 15.49
C LEU A 78 19.78 2.78 15.85
N ARG A 79 19.09 2.30 14.84
CA ARG A 79 17.93 1.43 14.97
C ARG A 79 18.07 0.25 14.01
N TYR A 80 17.86 -0.95 14.52
CA TYR A 80 17.84 -2.17 13.75
C TYR A 80 16.49 -2.87 13.91
N MET A 81 15.92 -3.30 12.79
CA MET A 81 14.57 -3.86 12.70
C MET A 81 14.61 -5.19 11.94
N PRO A 82 14.84 -6.31 12.63
CA PRO A 82 14.72 -7.65 12.06
C PRO A 82 13.27 -8.08 11.96
N GLU A 83 12.94 -8.80 10.89
CA GLU A 83 11.64 -9.44 10.70
C GLU A 83 11.81 -10.86 10.16
N THR A 84 10.99 -11.80 10.62
CA THR A 84 10.97 -13.19 10.11
C THR A 84 9.62 -13.84 10.30
N GLY A 85 9.31 -14.85 9.47
CA GLY A 85 8.24 -15.80 9.75
C GLY A 85 8.62 -16.77 10.88
N ILE A 86 7.66 -17.15 11.71
CA ILE A 86 7.80 -18.24 12.69
C ILE A 86 7.20 -19.50 12.07
N GLY A 87 8.03 -20.36 11.49
CA GLY A 87 7.58 -21.43 10.62
C GLY A 87 7.14 -20.90 9.24
N ASN A 88 6.89 -21.80 8.30
CA ASN A 88 6.43 -21.44 6.97
C ASN A 88 4.99 -20.90 7.02
N ALA A 89 4.67 -20.00 6.10
CA ALA A 89 3.30 -19.55 5.90
C ALA A 89 2.64 -20.36 4.78
N ASP A 90 1.38 -20.76 5.00
CA ASP A 90 0.61 -21.53 4.03
C ASP A 90 -0.51 -20.68 3.46
N ARG A 91 -0.63 -20.72 2.15
CA ARG A 91 -1.74 -20.09 1.41
C ARG A 91 -2.36 -21.14 0.48
N ASN A 92 -3.58 -21.56 0.79
CA ASN A 92 -4.26 -22.61 0.07
C ASN A 92 -5.55 -22.09 -0.55
N SER A 93 -5.86 -22.59 -1.75
CA SER A 93 -7.15 -22.37 -2.43
C SER A 93 -7.66 -23.70 -2.95
N SER A 94 -8.95 -23.97 -2.81
CA SER A 94 -9.61 -25.14 -3.36
C SER A 94 -11.01 -24.82 -3.83
N GLY A 95 -11.44 -25.41 -4.91
CA GLY A 95 -12.74 -25.10 -5.45
C GLY A 95 -13.10 -25.85 -6.73
N LYS A 96 -14.12 -25.32 -7.41
CA LYS A 96 -14.64 -25.85 -8.66
C LYS A 96 -14.67 -24.78 -9.73
N THR A 97 -14.32 -25.19 -10.95
CA THR A 97 -14.43 -24.40 -12.16
C THR A 97 -15.29 -25.13 -13.18
N VAL A 98 -16.26 -24.44 -13.76
CA VAL A 98 -17.08 -24.94 -14.87
C VAL A 98 -16.91 -23.99 -16.05
N THR A 99 -16.44 -24.52 -17.17
CA THR A 99 -16.21 -23.75 -18.39
C THR A 99 -17.20 -24.15 -19.47
N ARG A 100 -17.78 -23.16 -20.15
CA ARG A 100 -18.73 -23.33 -21.26
C ARG A 100 -18.21 -22.62 -22.51
N ARG A 101 -18.49 -23.20 -23.66
CA ARG A 101 -18.28 -22.62 -24.99
C ARG A 101 -19.63 -22.49 -25.68
N ASN A 102 -20.03 -21.24 -26.02
CA ASN A 102 -21.35 -20.96 -26.60
C ASN A 102 -22.51 -21.62 -25.80
N ASP A 103 -22.45 -21.45 -24.45
CA ASP A 103 -23.37 -22.00 -23.45
C ASP A 103 -23.33 -23.53 -23.24
N GLU A 104 -22.58 -24.28 -24.04
CA GLU A 104 -22.37 -25.73 -23.83
C GLU A 104 -21.20 -25.97 -22.86
N GLU A 105 -21.42 -26.83 -21.86
CA GLU A 105 -20.37 -27.20 -20.91
C GLU A 105 -19.28 -28.01 -21.59
N THR A 106 -18.02 -27.51 -21.53
CA THR A 106 -16.87 -28.15 -22.16
C THR A 106 -15.90 -28.72 -21.15
N ASP A 107 -15.90 -28.19 -19.91
CA ASP A 107 -14.96 -28.62 -18.88
C ASP A 107 -15.52 -28.40 -17.47
N ARG A 108 -15.19 -29.31 -16.56
CA ARG A 108 -15.51 -29.24 -15.13
C ARG A 108 -14.34 -29.75 -14.31
N ILE A 109 -13.77 -28.86 -13.52
CA ILE A 109 -12.55 -29.10 -12.78
C ILE A 109 -12.78 -28.89 -11.28
N ASN A 110 -12.32 -29.83 -10.47
CA ASN A 110 -11.99 -29.59 -9.08
C ASN A 110 -10.51 -29.20 -9.02
N PHE A 111 -10.18 -28.08 -8.42
CA PHE A 111 -8.79 -27.63 -8.31
C PHE A 111 -8.38 -27.43 -6.87
N THR A 112 -7.09 -27.60 -6.63
CA THR A 112 -6.41 -27.20 -5.40
C THR A 112 -5.13 -26.46 -5.75
N THR A 113 -4.84 -25.38 -5.04
CA THR A 113 -3.57 -24.67 -5.10
C THR A 113 -3.03 -24.55 -3.69
N ALA A 114 -1.83 -25.05 -3.47
CA ALA A 114 -1.11 -24.91 -2.21
C ALA A 114 0.16 -24.11 -2.45
N GLU A 115 0.31 -23.00 -1.75
CA GLU A 115 1.53 -22.19 -1.74
C GLU A 115 2.11 -22.21 -0.34
N GLN A 116 3.39 -22.57 -0.23
CA GLN A 116 4.16 -22.49 0.99
C GLN A 116 5.19 -21.38 0.86
N ILE A 117 5.15 -20.40 1.77
CA ILE A 117 6.11 -19.31 1.84
C ILE A 117 7.09 -19.65 2.94
N HIS A 118 8.36 -19.86 2.56
CA HIS A 118 9.43 -20.24 3.48
C HIS A 118 9.87 -19.07 4.35
N THR A 119 10.27 -19.38 5.57
CA THR A 119 10.80 -18.37 6.48
C THR A 119 12.14 -17.81 5.99
N GLY A 120 12.35 -16.57 6.29
CA GLY A 120 13.61 -15.87 6.00
C GLY A 120 13.71 -14.63 6.87
N TRP A 121 14.93 -14.21 7.19
CA TRP A 121 15.15 -12.97 7.90
C TRP A 121 15.22 -11.81 6.91
N ASP A 122 14.41 -10.79 7.16
CA ASP A 122 14.53 -9.46 6.59
C ASP A 122 15.24 -8.56 7.60
N HIS A 123 16.08 -7.66 7.11
CA HIS A 123 16.88 -6.78 7.94
C HIS A 123 16.68 -5.34 7.47
N ALA A 124 16.36 -4.46 8.41
CA ALA A 124 16.39 -3.02 8.16
C ALA A 124 17.18 -2.33 9.26
N ALA A 125 17.98 -1.35 8.88
CA ALA A 125 18.75 -0.53 9.80
C ALA A 125 18.67 0.93 9.39
N ASN A 126 18.66 1.83 10.37
CA ASN A 126 18.77 3.27 10.15
C ASN A 126 19.76 3.84 11.17
N ALA A 127 20.72 4.62 10.69
CA ALA A 127 21.57 5.46 11.50
C ALA A 127 21.27 6.93 11.21
N TYR A 128 21.29 7.78 12.21
CA TYR A 128 21.07 9.20 12.01
C TYR A 128 22.01 10.07 12.86
N TYR A 129 22.20 11.28 12.38
CA TYR A 129 22.75 12.41 13.13
C TYR A 129 21.83 13.60 12.94
N ALA A 130 21.44 14.25 14.04
CA ALA A 130 20.73 15.53 14.05
C ALA A 130 21.51 16.50 14.94
N GLY A 131 21.87 17.67 14.41
CA GLY A 131 22.72 18.61 15.13
C GLY A 131 22.49 20.06 14.75
N GLU A 132 22.85 20.97 15.67
CA GLU A 132 22.83 22.42 15.50
C GLU A 132 24.26 22.96 15.54
N LEU A 133 24.69 23.57 14.43
CA LEU A 133 25.97 24.23 14.29
C LEU A 133 25.76 25.75 14.10
N GLY A 134 25.67 26.47 15.19
CA GLY A 134 25.29 27.88 15.20
C GLY A 134 23.86 28.05 14.66
N LYS A 135 23.69 28.72 13.52
CA LYS A 135 22.37 28.90 12.87
C LYS A 135 21.95 27.78 11.94
N TRP A 136 22.81 26.77 11.71
CA TRP A 136 22.59 25.68 10.80
C TRP A 136 22.09 24.45 11.54
N ASN A 137 20.99 23.88 11.07
CA ASN A 137 20.52 22.57 11.52
C ASN A 137 20.88 21.54 10.46
N ILE A 138 21.50 20.44 10.89
CA ILE A 138 21.93 19.33 10.06
C ILE A 138 21.13 18.09 10.44
N ASP A 139 20.56 17.41 9.46
CA ASP A 139 19.87 16.13 9.62
C ASP A 139 20.46 15.16 8.57
N PHE A 140 21.16 14.13 9.04
CA PHE A 140 21.72 13.07 8.22
C PHE A 140 21.08 11.76 8.58
N ASN A 141 20.69 10.97 7.58
CA ASN A 141 20.16 9.63 7.73
C ASN A 141 20.83 8.68 6.74
N ALA A 142 21.17 7.49 7.21
CA ALA A 142 21.65 6.39 6.39
C ALA A 142 20.82 5.14 6.68
N ASP A 143 20.35 4.48 5.64
CA ASP A 143 19.46 3.33 5.72
C ASP A 143 19.99 2.15 4.93
N TYR A 144 19.78 0.98 5.51
CA TYR A 144 20.01 -0.31 4.87
C TYR A 144 18.74 -1.15 4.97
N LEU A 145 18.36 -1.80 3.89
CA LEU A 145 17.26 -2.77 3.85
C LEU A 145 17.72 -3.99 3.06
N PHE A 146 17.48 -5.16 3.63
CA PHE A 146 17.65 -6.44 2.95
C PHE A 146 16.37 -7.26 3.14
N LYS A 147 15.83 -7.77 2.02
CA LYS A 147 14.68 -8.65 2.01
C LYS A 147 14.95 -9.89 1.18
N ARG A 148 14.39 -11.01 1.59
CA ARG A 148 14.35 -12.23 0.82
C ARG A 148 12.99 -12.90 0.94
N SER A 149 12.55 -13.52 -0.14
CA SER A 149 11.34 -14.33 -0.16
C SER A 149 11.59 -15.59 -0.98
N HIS A 150 11.04 -16.69 -0.52
CA HIS A 150 11.03 -17.95 -1.25
C HIS A 150 9.67 -18.59 -1.06
N SER A 151 9.02 -18.98 -2.16
CA SER A 151 7.75 -19.71 -2.10
C SER A 151 7.67 -20.81 -3.15
N ASP A 152 7.10 -21.92 -2.74
CA ASP A 152 6.74 -23.04 -3.62
C ASP A 152 5.22 -23.09 -3.79
N GLN A 153 4.75 -23.26 -5.01
CA GLN A 153 3.34 -23.41 -5.34
C GLN A 153 3.09 -24.70 -6.09
N ASN A 154 2.08 -25.43 -5.66
CA ASN A 154 1.58 -26.63 -6.34
C ASN A 154 0.10 -26.41 -6.70
N ALA A 155 -0.24 -26.52 -7.98
CA ALA A 155 -1.60 -26.41 -8.48
C ALA A 155 -2.03 -27.72 -9.16
N MET A 156 -3.13 -28.32 -8.72
CA MET A 156 -3.69 -29.58 -9.22
C MET A 156 -5.10 -29.35 -9.79
N ASN A 157 -5.42 -30.06 -10.87
CA ASN A 157 -6.73 -30.07 -11.49
C ASN A 157 -7.19 -31.53 -11.67
N ASN A 158 -8.32 -31.94 -11.04
CA ASN A 158 -8.91 -33.27 -11.15
C ASN A 158 -7.92 -34.43 -10.95
N ASP A 159 -7.00 -34.35 -10.00
CA ASP A 159 -5.96 -35.36 -9.77
C ASP A 159 -4.92 -35.51 -10.91
N ASP A 160 -4.95 -34.64 -11.93
CA ASP A 160 -3.99 -34.62 -13.02
C ASP A 160 -2.68 -33.89 -12.63
N ALA A 161 -1.67 -34.06 -13.50
CA ALA A 161 -0.34 -33.47 -13.32
C ALA A 161 -0.40 -31.98 -13.01
N THR A 162 0.38 -31.61 -12.04
CA THR A 162 0.41 -30.33 -11.34
C THR A 162 1.30 -29.33 -12.06
N VAL A 163 0.91 -28.08 -12.03
CA VAL A 163 1.85 -26.99 -12.27
C VAL A 163 2.57 -26.70 -10.96
N GLN A 164 3.88 -26.90 -10.95
CA GLN A 164 4.75 -26.56 -9.82
C GLN A 164 5.51 -25.29 -10.15
N ALA A 165 5.52 -24.34 -9.25
CA ALA A 165 6.28 -23.11 -9.39
C ALA A 165 7.15 -22.85 -8.16
N ASP A 166 8.39 -22.40 -8.37
CA ASP A 166 9.33 -21.91 -7.35
C ASP A 166 9.58 -20.43 -7.64
N SER A 167 9.46 -19.61 -6.63
CA SER A 167 9.70 -18.16 -6.70
C SER A 167 10.67 -17.73 -5.62
N ARG A 168 11.78 -17.14 -6.02
CA ARG A 168 12.83 -16.62 -5.13
C ARG A 168 13.08 -15.16 -5.43
N MET A 169 13.10 -14.35 -4.40
CA MET A 169 13.44 -12.94 -4.47
C MET A 169 14.50 -12.60 -3.43
N ARG A 170 15.47 -11.84 -3.84
CA ARG A 170 16.47 -11.23 -2.97
C ARG A 170 16.64 -9.77 -3.34
N SER A 171 16.58 -8.88 -2.36
CA SER A 171 16.70 -7.45 -2.57
C SER A 171 17.53 -6.79 -1.49
N SER A 172 18.39 -5.85 -1.88
CA SER A 172 19.12 -4.97 -0.98
C SER A 172 18.95 -3.52 -1.41
N LEU A 173 18.85 -2.63 -0.44
CA LEU A 173 18.74 -1.19 -0.65
C LEU A 173 19.66 -0.47 0.33
N TYR A 174 20.38 0.51 -0.18
CA TYR A 174 21.19 1.46 0.58
C TYR A 174 20.69 2.86 0.26
N ALA A 175 20.47 3.69 1.27
CA ALA A 175 20.06 5.07 1.07
C ALA A 175 20.79 5.99 2.05
N ALA A 176 21.11 7.20 1.58
CA ALA A 176 21.64 8.27 2.40
C ALA A 176 20.91 9.57 2.08
N LYS A 177 20.63 10.37 3.11
CA LYS A 177 19.96 11.67 2.98
C LYS A 177 20.61 12.68 3.92
N LEU A 178 20.97 13.83 3.37
CA LEU A 178 21.48 14.97 4.12
C LEU A 178 20.55 16.17 3.91
N VAL A 179 20.11 16.77 4.97
CA VAL A 179 19.34 18.03 4.96
C VAL A 179 20.05 19.06 5.81
N VAL A 180 20.27 20.24 5.26
CA VAL A 180 20.83 21.39 5.97
C VAL A 180 19.81 22.51 5.90
N SER A 181 19.50 23.14 7.03
CA SER A 181 18.55 24.24 7.09
C SER A 181 19.03 25.37 7.97
N ALA A 182 18.68 26.60 7.60
CA ALA A 182 19.01 27.80 8.35
C ALA A 182 17.90 28.87 8.22
N PRO A 183 17.81 29.81 9.16
CA PRO A 183 17.01 31.02 8.99
C PRO A 183 17.51 31.86 7.80
N LEU A 184 16.59 32.26 6.93
CA LEU A 184 16.87 33.12 5.78
C LEU A 184 15.66 34.01 5.50
N TRP A 185 15.86 35.36 5.37
CA TRP A 185 14.80 36.33 5.03
C TRP A 185 13.51 36.20 5.87
N ASN A 186 13.67 36.10 7.19
CA ASN A 186 12.56 35.86 8.14
C ASN A 186 11.75 34.59 7.86
N GLY A 187 12.36 33.62 7.21
CA GLY A 187 11.84 32.27 6.96
C GLY A 187 12.88 31.23 7.31
N ARG A 188 12.60 29.98 6.92
CA ARG A 188 13.52 28.85 7.01
C ARG A 188 13.81 28.35 5.61
N PHE A 189 15.08 28.33 5.25
CA PHE A 189 15.57 27.71 4.02
C PHE A 189 16.19 26.36 4.37
N SER A 190 15.88 25.34 3.57
CA SER A 190 16.46 24.01 3.69
C SER A 190 16.92 23.56 2.31
N PHE A 191 18.06 22.88 2.25
CA PHE A 191 18.53 22.22 1.05
C PHE A 191 19.14 20.87 1.42
N GLY A 192 19.19 19.95 0.46
CA GLY A 192 19.72 18.64 0.76
C GLY A 192 19.89 17.76 -0.47
N THR A 193 20.47 16.60 -0.21
CA THR A 193 20.65 15.52 -1.19
C THR A 193 20.10 14.21 -0.65
N GLU A 194 19.70 13.34 -1.54
CA GLU A 194 19.29 11.98 -1.21
C GLU A 194 19.76 11.03 -2.31
N GLU A 195 20.38 9.94 -1.91
CA GLU A 195 20.90 8.90 -2.81
C GLU A 195 20.34 7.56 -2.40
N THR A 196 19.92 6.75 -3.38
CA THR A 196 19.39 5.41 -3.13
C THR A 196 19.90 4.45 -4.18
N PHE A 197 20.40 3.29 -3.73
CA PHE A 197 20.86 2.19 -4.57
C PHE A 197 20.06 0.96 -4.23
N THR A 198 19.37 0.39 -5.22
CA THR A 198 18.59 -0.84 -5.10
C THR A 198 19.17 -1.91 -6.00
N ASN A 199 19.31 -3.11 -5.47
CA ASN A 199 19.73 -4.30 -6.19
C ASN A 199 18.75 -5.42 -5.89
N ARG A 200 17.98 -5.86 -6.90
CA ARG A 200 16.93 -6.88 -6.76
C ARG A 200 17.11 -7.98 -7.80
N HIS A 201 17.04 -9.22 -7.34
CA HIS A 201 17.11 -10.41 -8.16
C HIS A 201 15.89 -11.30 -7.91
N ASP A 202 15.13 -11.57 -8.96
CA ASP A 202 13.95 -12.41 -8.96
C ASP A 202 14.19 -13.62 -9.87
N ILE A 203 14.03 -14.82 -9.33
CA ILE A 203 14.06 -16.08 -10.07
C ILE A 203 12.68 -16.72 -9.95
N PHE A 204 12.10 -17.07 -11.08
CA PHE A 204 10.83 -17.76 -11.15
C PHE A 204 10.92 -18.93 -12.11
N THR A 205 10.68 -20.13 -11.61
CA THR A 205 10.62 -21.35 -12.42
C THR A 205 9.23 -21.95 -12.34
N GLN A 206 8.77 -22.54 -13.45
CA GLN A 206 7.44 -23.08 -13.51
C GLN A 206 7.42 -24.33 -14.42
N ASN A 207 7.26 -25.49 -13.79
CA ASN A 207 7.40 -26.77 -14.42
C ASN A 207 6.38 -26.98 -15.55
N GLY A 208 6.86 -27.19 -16.79
CA GLY A 208 6.06 -27.58 -17.93
C GLY A 208 5.03 -26.55 -18.45
N PHE A 209 5.08 -25.31 -17.98
CA PHE A 209 4.06 -24.32 -18.32
C PHE A 209 4.60 -23.12 -19.12
N SER A 210 5.64 -22.44 -18.64
CA SER A 210 6.25 -21.28 -19.31
C SER A 210 7.75 -21.30 -19.14
N ALA A 211 8.45 -20.44 -19.91
CA ALA A 211 9.89 -20.26 -19.75
C ALA A 211 10.22 -19.69 -18.37
N ASP A 212 11.31 -20.18 -17.79
CA ASP A 212 11.86 -19.66 -16.54
C ASP A 212 12.30 -18.19 -16.69
N ALA A 213 12.03 -17.40 -15.69
CA ALA A 213 12.50 -16.03 -15.58
C ALA A 213 13.63 -15.90 -14.58
N ASP A 214 14.64 -15.10 -14.93
CA ASP A 214 15.78 -14.71 -14.09
C ASP A 214 16.01 -13.23 -14.35
N ASP A 215 15.36 -12.40 -13.52
CA ASP A 215 15.29 -10.95 -13.69
C ASP A 215 16.18 -10.27 -12.64
N HIS A 216 17.11 -9.42 -13.06
CA HIS A 216 17.95 -8.65 -12.17
C HIS A 216 17.82 -7.16 -12.44
N ILE A 217 17.41 -6.40 -11.43
CA ILE A 217 17.19 -4.95 -11.50
C ILE A 217 18.19 -4.24 -10.59
N LYS A 218 18.97 -3.34 -11.18
CA LYS A 218 19.80 -2.38 -10.46
C LYS A 218 19.26 -0.99 -10.70
N GLN A 219 18.98 -0.24 -9.64
CA GLN A 219 18.47 1.12 -9.76
C GLN A 219 19.25 2.06 -8.87
N SER A 220 19.64 3.20 -9.44
CA SER A 220 20.26 4.32 -8.73
C SER A 220 19.37 5.54 -8.84
N VAL A 221 19.15 6.22 -7.73
CA VAL A 221 18.39 7.47 -7.68
C VAL A 221 19.23 8.52 -6.95
N TYR A 222 19.51 9.64 -7.62
CA TYR A 222 20.19 10.79 -7.06
C TYR A 222 19.25 11.98 -7.06
N ALA A 223 19.08 12.61 -5.92
CA ALA A 223 18.23 13.78 -5.80
C ALA A 223 18.91 14.93 -5.09
N ALA A 224 18.63 16.13 -5.56
CA ALA A 224 18.96 17.38 -4.86
C ALA A 224 17.66 18.20 -4.71
N PHE A 225 17.47 18.83 -3.57
CA PHE A 225 16.26 19.59 -3.28
C PHE A 225 16.52 20.82 -2.45
N ALA A 226 15.61 21.78 -2.59
CA ALA A 226 15.60 23.00 -1.80
C ALA A 226 14.16 23.36 -1.45
N ASP A 227 13.95 23.79 -0.20
CA ASP A 227 12.67 24.19 0.35
C ASP A 227 12.80 25.52 1.07
N TYR A 228 11.79 26.37 0.95
CA TYR A 228 11.68 27.60 1.71
C TYR A 228 10.31 27.73 2.34
N SER A 229 10.27 28.05 3.63
CA SER A 229 9.03 28.30 4.36
C SER A 229 9.09 29.64 5.09
N ARG A 230 8.00 30.40 5.02
CA ARG A 230 7.88 31.69 5.70
C ARG A 230 6.48 31.89 6.24
N SER A 231 6.41 32.43 7.48
CA SER A 231 5.18 32.91 8.09
C SER A 231 5.11 34.42 8.03
N ILE A 232 3.99 34.95 7.50
CA ILE A 232 3.74 36.40 7.37
C ILE A 232 2.37 36.66 7.97
N ARG A 233 2.32 37.22 9.20
CA ARG A 233 1.08 37.39 9.97
C ARG A 233 0.33 36.06 10.10
N HIS A 234 -0.83 35.94 9.47
CA HIS A 234 -1.69 34.76 9.49
C HIS A 234 -1.43 33.78 8.35
N TRP A 235 -0.53 34.09 7.43
CA TRP A 235 -0.17 33.27 6.29
C TRP A 235 1.09 32.45 6.54
N LYS A 236 1.10 31.21 6.10
CA LYS A 236 2.29 30.38 5.97
C LYS A 236 2.46 29.97 4.52
N LEU A 237 3.61 30.31 3.96
CA LEU A 237 4.00 29.98 2.57
C LEU A 237 5.06 28.89 2.62
N ASN A 238 4.93 27.87 1.77
CA ASN A 238 5.93 26.82 1.58
C ASN A 238 6.16 26.63 0.08
N MET A 239 7.42 26.62 -0.32
CA MET A 239 7.86 26.38 -1.69
C MET A 239 9.00 25.37 -1.67
N GLY A 240 8.93 24.37 -2.52
CA GLY A 240 9.96 23.35 -2.63
C GLY A 240 10.17 22.94 -4.07
N ILE A 241 11.39 22.56 -4.39
CA ILE A 241 11.78 21.98 -5.66
C ILE A 241 12.74 20.83 -5.42
N ARG A 242 12.53 19.71 -6.10
CA ARG A 242 13.43 18.55 -6.10
C ARG A 242 13.77 18.19 -7.55
N TYR A 243 15.05 18.10 -7.82
CA TYR A 243 15.57 17.46 -9.04
C TYR A 243 15.91 16.02 -8.71
N GLU A 244 15.57 15.10 -9.60
CA GLU A 244 15.83 13.68 -9.41
C GLU A 244 16.34 13.07 -10.71
N HIS A 245 17.51 12.42 -10.64
CA HIS A 245 18.07 11.59 -11.69
C HIS A 245 17.93 10.13 -11.28
N GLN A 246 17.24 9.33 -12.09
CA GLN A 246 17.05 7.91 -11.87
C GLN A 246 17.56 7.12 -13.04
N GLN A 247 18.42 6.15 -12.79
CA GLN A 247 18.91 5.18 -13.77
C GLN A 247 18.47 3.78 -13.33
N THR A 248 17.95 3.01 -14.27
CA THR A 248 17.57 1.60 -14.06
C THR A 248 18.31 0.76 -15.09
N ASP A 249 18.94 -0.33 -14.64
CA ASP A 249 19.52 -1.36 -15.47
C ASP A 249 18.78 -2.67 -15.21
N TYR A 250 18.12 -3.17 -16.25
CA TYR A 250 17.37 -4.42 -16.22
C TYR A 250 18.12 -5.49 -17.00
N TYR A 251 18.25 -6.66 -16.39
CA TYR A 251 18.90 -7.83 -16.98
C TYR A 251 17.91 -9.01 -16.95
N GLU A 252 17.82 -9.72 -18.06
CA GLU A 252 17.12 -11.00 -18.17
C GLU A 252 18.14 -12.08 -18.46
N LYS A 253 18.21 -13.10 -17.59
CA LYS A 253 19.23 -14.20 -17.67
C LYS A 253 20.65 -13.68 -17.86
N GLY A 254 21.00 -12.60 -17.15
CA GLY A 254 22.32 -11.98 -17.19
C GLY A 254 22.58 -11.05 -18.39
N ILE A 255 21.66 -10.93 -19.34
CA ILE A 255 21.77 -10.04 -20.50
C ILE A 255 21.02 -8.74 -20.23
N ARG A 256 21.69 -7.60 -20.38
CA ARG A 256 21.07 -6.28 -20.22
C ARG A 256 20.06 -6.01 -21.34
N ILE A 257 18.85 -5.57 -20.98
CA ILE A 257 17.80 -5.23 -21.93
C ILE A 257 17.62 -3.71 -21.97
N ASP A 258 18.12 -3.07 -23.02
CA ASP A 258 18.13 -1.61 -23.14
C ASP A 258 16.73 -0.98 -23.12
N ALA A 259 15.77 -1.61 -23.78
CA ALA A 259 14.37 -1.14 -23.81
C ALA A 259 13.71 -1.08 -22.43
N GLN A 260 14.21 -1.86 -21.47
CA GLN A 260 13.72 -1.97 -20.08
C GLN A 260 14.66 -1.28 -19.09
N SER A 261 15.67 -0.57 -19.57
CA SER A 261 16.70 0.11 -18.77
C SER A 261 16.62 1.63 -18.93
N PRO A 262 15.51 2.27 -18.48
CA PRO A 262 15.29 3.69 -18.70
C PRO A 262 16.12 4.57 -17.76
N THR A 263 16.42 5.77 -18.23
CA THR A 263 16.95 6.89 -17.43
C THR A 263 15.92 8.01 -17.42
N TYR A 264 15.61 8.55 -16.24
CA TYR A 264 14.68 9.66 -16.05
C TYR A 264 15.36 10.83 -15.36
N ASN A 265 14.98 12.05 -15.77
CA ASN A 265 15.35 13.30 -15.12
C ASN A 265 14.06 14.06 -14.82
N ASP A 266 13.78 14.32 -13.57
CA ASP A 266 12.51 14.88 -13.13
C ASP A 266 12.71 16.12 -12.25
N ILE A 267 11.90 17.16 -12.49
CA ILE A 267 11.75 18.32 -11.61
C ILE A 267 10.41 18.18 -10.89
N ILE A 268 10.43 18.16 -9.58
CA ILE A 268 9.29 17.86 -8.71
C ILE A 268 9.00 19.07 -7.81
N PRO A 269 8.13 20.01 -8.22
CA PRO A 269 7.76 21.18 -7.45
C PRO A 269 6.67 20.89 -6.42
N VAL A 270 6.72 21.67 -5.32
CA VAL A 270 5.68 21.74 -4.28
C VAL A 270 5.46 23.21 -3.91
N LEU A 271 4.22 23.66 -3.94
CA LEU A 271 3.80 25.01 -3.54
C LEU A 271 2.61 24.89 -2.59
N ALA A 272 2.64 25.60 -1.48
CA ALA A 272 1.51 25.68 -0.56
C ALA A 272 1.42 27.05 0.09
N ALA A 273 0.19 27.54 0.22
CA ALA A 273 -0.14 28.72 1.00
C ALA A 273 -1.27 28.38 1.95
N SER A 274 -1.11 28.68 3.22
CA SER A 274 -2.17 28.48 4.23
C SER A 274 -2.35 29.74 5.06
N TRP A 275 -3.60 30.04 5.37
CA TRP A 275 -4.01 31.12 6.24
C TRP A 275 -4.76 30.54 7.45
N SER A 276 -4.51 31.06 8.65
CA SER A 276 -5.27 30.67 9.83
C SER A 276 -5.45 31.86 10.78
N HIS A 277 -6.68 32.05 11.24
CA HIS A 277 -7.04 33.07 12.20
C HIS A 277 -8.38 32.77 12.88
N ASN A 278 -8.46 32.92 14.20
CA ASN A 278 -9.69 32.81 15.01
C ASN A 278 -10.51 31.54 14.69
N GLY A 279 -9.86 30.34 14.74
CA GLY A 279 -10.54 29.06 14.50
C GLY A 279 -10.93 28.78 13.05
N LYS A 280 -10.52 29.65 12.12
CA LYS A 280 -10.72 29.48 10.68
C LYS A 280 -9.38 29.23 10.00
N SER A 281 -9.37 28.33 9.03
CA SER A 281 -8.21 28.15 8.18
C SER A 281 -8.61 27.99 6.71
N PHE A 282 -7.69 28.37 5.83
CA PHE A 282 -7.80 28.15 4.39
C PHE A 282 -6.44 27.75 3.86
N SER A 283 -6.37 26.78 2.97
CA SER A 283 -5.13 26.40 2.31
C SER A 283 -5.31 26.07 0.85
N LEU A 284 -4.31 26.42 0.06
CA LEU A 284 -4.13 26.05 -1.33
C LEU A 284 -2.80 25.34 -1.48
N SER A 285 -2.75 24.27 -2.25
CA SER A 285 -1.50 23.61 -2.55
C SER A 285 -1.48 23.02 -3.95
N TYR A 286 -0.29 23.06 -4.54
CA TYR A 286 0.05 22.31 -5.73
C TYR A 286 1.27 21.43 -5.44
N ARG A 287 1.21 20.16 -5.90
CA ARG A 287 2.36 19.27 -5.85
C ARG A 287 2.39 18.34 -7.05
N LEU A 288 3.58 18.10 -7.54
CA LEU A 288 3.88 16.96 -8.40
C LEU A 288 4.32 15.78 -7.51
N ARG A 289 3.74 14.61 -7.73
CA ARG A 289 4.19 13.34 -7.14
C ARG A 289 4.63 12.40 -8.25
N LYS A 290 5.71 11.72 -8.01
CA LYS A 290 6.23 10.64 -8.83
C LYS A 290 5.96 9.32 -8.12
N ASN A 291 5.49 8.32 -8.84
CA ASN A 291 5.29 6.97 -8.34
C ASN A 291 5.86 5.98 -9.37
N ASN A 292 6.93 5.32 -8.98
CA ASN A 292 7.54 4.28 -9.81
C ASN A 292 6.75 2.96 -9.64
N PRO A 293 6.63 2.12 -10.69
CA PRO A 293 6.03 0.81 -10.56
C PRO A 293 6.77 -0.05 -9.53
N ASP A 294 6.03 -0.90 -8.82
CA ASP A 294 6.64 -1.91 -7.96
C ASP A 294 7.52 -2.84 -8.78
N TYR A 295 8.64 -3.26 -8.23
CA TYR A 295 9.59 -4.12 -8.95
C TYR A 295 8.96 -5.43 -9.39
N SER A 296 8.02 -5.98 -8.61
CA SER A 296 7.27 -7.21 -8.95
C SER A 296 6.41 -7.10 -10.20
N LEU A 297 6.04 -5.88 -10.61
CA LEU A 297 5.29 -5.63 -11.86
C LEU A 297 6.20 -5.55 -13.09
N LEU A 298 7.51 -5.38 -12.89
CA LEU A 298 8.50 -5.19 -13.95
C LEU A 298 9.08 -6.53 -14.45
N THR A 299 8.30 -7.58 -14.50
CA THR A 299 8.71 -8.91 -14.98
C THR A 299 7.97 -9.30 -16.25
N ASN A 300 8.62 -10.06 -17.14
CA ASN A 300 8.00 -10.65 -18.33
C ASN A 300 7.35 -12.01 -18.04
N SER A 301 7.56 -12.58 -16.87
CA SER A 301 7.11 -13.94 -16.57
C SER A 301 5.60 -14.07 -16.62
N ILE A 302 5.12 -15.15 -17.27
CA ILE A 302 3.71 -15.54 -17.27
C ILE A 302 3.52 -16.52 -16.13
N ARG A 303 2.66 -16.17 -15.19
CA ARG A 303 2.38 -16.99 -13.99
C ARG A 303 1.04 -17.68 -14.13
N TYR A 304 1.03 -18.99 -13.89
CA TYR A 304 -0.16 -19.79 -13.80
C TYR A 304 -0.95 -19.43 -12.51
N ARG A 305 -2.22 -19.11 -12.66
CA ARG A 305 -3.16 -18.90 -11.55
C ARG A 305 -4.19 -20.02 -11.45
N SER A 306 -4.66 -20.49 -12.60
CA SER A 306 -5.54 -21.64 -12.78
C SER A 306 -5.50 -22.07 -14.25
N LYS A 307 -6.15 -23.17 -14.61
CA LYS A 307 -6.23 -23.66 -16.00
C LYS A 307 -6.72 -22.57 -16.99
N TYR A 308 -7.59 -21.68 -16.53
CA TYR A 308 -8.21 -20.63 -17.36
C TYR A 308 -7.82 -19.20 -16.96
N GLU A 309 -6.81 -19.04 -16.12
CA GLU A 309 -6.37 -17.72 -15.65
C GLU A 309 -4.86 -17.66 -15.55
N TYR A 310 -4.24 -16.70 -16.24
CA TYR A 310 -2.82 -16.42 -16.18
C TYR A 310 -2.58 -14.96 -15.78
N SER A 311 -1.40 -14.64 -15.31
CA SER A 311 -1.02 -13.25 -15.00
C SER A 311 0.38 -12.93 -15.52
N GLN A 312 0.59 -11.68 -15.94
CA GLN A 312 1.85 -11.20 -16.48
C GLN A 312 2.10 -9.77 -15.99
N GLY A 313 3.35 -9.48 -15.61
CA GLY A 313 3.81 -8.11 -15.38
C GLY A 313 4.07 -7.38 -16.70
N ASN A 314 4.67 -6.19 -16.60
CA ASN A 314 5.05 -5.39 -17.76
C ASN A 314 6.31 -4.58 -17.45
N PRO A 315 7.49 -4.98 -17.93
CA PRO A 315 8.74 -4.29 -17.68
C PRO A 315 8.85 -2.94 -18.41
N LEU A 316 7.92 -2.62 -19.32
CA LEU A 316 7.86 -1.34 -20.03
C LEU A 316 7.00 -0.28 -19.31
N LEU A 317 6.56 -0.56 -18.08
CA LEU A 317 5.79 0.39 -17.29
C LEU A 317 6.62 1.66 -17.02
N LYS A 318 5.99 2.81 -17.26
CA LYS A 318 6.58 4.12 -17.04
C LYS A 318 6.26 4.64 -15.65
N THR A 319 7.12 5.49 -15.13
CA THR A 319 6.85 6.26 -13.90
C THR A 319 5.55 7.05 -14.04
N GLN A 320 4.65 6.86 -13.09
CA GLN A 320 3.43 7.65 -12.98
C GLN A 320 3.75 9.02 -12.38
N LYS A 321 3.22 10.09 -12.98
CA LYS A 321 3.34 11.47 -12.49
C LYS A 321 1.95 12.04 -12.19
N THR A 322 1.76 12.56 -10.99
CA THR A 322 0.48 13.12 -10.55
C THR A 322 0.63 14.58 -10.18
N HIS A 323 0.08 15.47 -11.01
CA HIS A 323 -0.08 16.88 -10.70
C HIS A 323 -1.36 17.04 -9.89
N ARG A 324 -1.25 17.49 -8.63
CA ARG A 324 -2.40 17.66 -7.75
C ARG A 324 -2.52 19.08 -7.25
N PHE A 325 -3.69 19.67 -7.48
CA PHE A 325 -4.14 20.93 -6.91
C PHE A 325 -5.15 20.62 -5.81
N SER A 326 -5.02 21.24 -4.66
CA SER A 326 -5.93 21.04 -3.54
C SER A 326 -6.25 22.35 -2.87
N ALA A 327 -7.51 22.52 -2.49
CA ALA A 327 -8.01 23.59 -1.65
C ALA A 327 -8.69 23.01 -0.43
N SER A 328 -8.47 23.59 0.76
CA SER A 328 -9.20 23.18 1.96
C SER A 328 -9.49 24.36 2.85
N THR A 329 -10.56 24.24 3.63
CA THR A 329 -10.96 25.22 4.64
C THR A 329 -11.48 24.52 5.88
N SER A 330 -11.24 25.09 7.04
CA SER A 330 -11.87 24.65 8.27
C SER A 330 -12.48 25.83 9.04
N TRP A 331 -13.57 25.54 9.73
CA TRP A 331 -14.22 26.46 10.64
C TRP A 331 -14.71 25.70 11.88
N ASN A 332 -14.05 25.93 12.99
CA ASN A 332 -14.28 25.22 14.24
C ASN A 332 -14.23 23.68 14.04
N TRP A 333 -15.39 23.04 14.10
CA TRP A 333 -15.56 21.57 13.94
C TRP A 333 -15.95 21.13 12.52
N LEU A 334 -15.99 22.06 11.55
CA LEU A 334 -16.25 21.78 10.13
C LEU A 334 -14.95 21.82 9.32
N TYR A 335 -14.80 20.87 8.43
CA TYR A 335 -13.72 20.83 7.46
C TYR A 335 -14.26 20.50 6.07
N PHE A 336 -13.81 21.23 5.08
CA PHE A 336 -14.11 21.01 3.67
C PHE A 336 -12.83 21.01 2.85
N SER A 337 -12.73 20.09 1.88
CA SER A 337 -11.64 20.08 0.92
C SER A 337 -12.10 19.65 -0.46
N ALA A 338 -11.41 20.18 -1.48
CA ALA A 338 -11.57 19.76 -2.87
C ALA A 338 -10.20 19.59 -3.53
N TYR A 339 -10.11 18.66 -4.47
CA TYR A 339 -8.90 18.49 -5.25
C TYR A 339 -9.18 18.13 -6.70
N PHE A 340 -8.22 18.50 -7.54
CA PHE A 340 -8.09 18.04 -8.92
C PHE A 340 -6.71 17.43 -9.10
N SER A 341 -6.63 16.26 -9.75
CA SER A 341 -5.37 15.60 -10.09
C SER A 341 -5.36 15.21 -11.56
N ARG A 342 -4.29 15.59 -12.27
CA ARG A 342 -3.94 15.05 -13.57
C ARG A 342 -2.87 13.98 -13.39
N ILE A 343 -3.19 12.76 -13.79
CA ILE A 343 -2.34 11.58 -13.64
C ILE A 343 -1.81 11.20 -15.01
N LEU A 344 -0.51 11.19 -15.17
CA LEU A 344 0.19 10.75 -16.39
C LEU A 344 0.77 9.36 -16.15
N ASN A 345 0.66 8.48 -17.15
CA ASN A 345 1.16 7.10 -17.12
C ASN A 345 0.59 6.30 -15.95
N MET A 346 -0.71 6.40 -15.67
CA MET A 346 -1.35 5.55 -14.67
C MET A 346 -1.27 4.10 -15.12
N TYR A 347 -0.66 3.23 -14.32
CA TYR A 347 -0.65 1.79 -14.60
C TYR A 347 -1.75 1.09 -13.81
N THR A 348 -2.38 0.10 -14.44
CA THR A 348 -3.50 -0.65 -13.89
C THR A 348 -3.55 -2.06 -14.47
N ASN A 349 -4.18 -2.96 -13.72
CA ASN A 349 -4.43 -4.31 -14.20
C ASN A 349 -5.65 -4.32 -15.13
N ILE A 350 -5.51 -4.94 -16.28
CA ILE A 350 -6.57 -5.21 -17.24
C ILE A 350 -6.72 -6.71 -17.45
N ILE A 351 -7.82 -7.11 -18.06
CA ILE A 351 -8.07 -8.49 -18.49
C ILE A 351 -8.25 -8.56 -20.00
N MET A 352 -7.76 -9.65 -20.60
CA MET A 352 -7.83 -9.89 -22.04
C MET A 352 -7.70 -11.39 -22.33
N PRO A 353 -8.10 -11.88 -23.52
CA PRO A 353 -7.82 -13.24 -23.94
C PRO A 353 -6.31 -13.51 -24.03
N TYR A 354 -5.87 -14.68 -23.61
CA TYR A 354 -4.49 -15.13 -23.75
C TYR A 354 -4.36 -16.07 -24.94
N LYS A 355 -3.68 -15.63 -26.05
CA LYS A 355 -3.35 -16.47 -27.23
C LYS A 355 -4.51 -17.40 -27.63
N GLU A 356 -5.65 -16.83 -28.01
CA GLU A 356 -6.91 -17.56 -28.24
C GLU A 356 -6.76 -18.78 -29.16
N ASP A 357 -5.87 -18.71 -30.15
CA ASP A 357 -5.62 -19.80 -31.10
C ASP A 357 -5.05 -21.08 -30.45
N THR A 358 -4.23 -20.90 -29.42
CA THR A 358 -3.55 -22.03 -28.74
C THR A 358 -4.07 -22.28 -27.32
N HIS A 359 -4.70 -21.28 -26.70
CA HIS A 359 -5.22 -21.34 -25.34
C HIS A 359 -6.65 -20.76 -25.28
N PRO A 360 -7.62 -21.39 -25.95
CA PRO A 360 -8.98 -20.89 -26.03
C PRO A 360 -9.61 -20.81 -24.62
N GLY A 361 -10.32 -19.72 -24.35
CA GLY A 361 -11.03 -19.52 -23.09
C GLY A 361 -10.14 -19.11 -21.90
N VAL A 362 -8.84 -18.89 -22.11
CA VAL A 362 -7.92 -18.47 -21.04
C VAL A 362 -7.87 -16.94 -20.93
N LEU A 363 -8.06 -16.44 -19.72
CA LEU A 363 -8.00 -15.03 -19.36
C LEU A 363 -6.58 -14.65 -18.88
N LEU A 364 -6.03 -13.58 -19.44
CA LEU A 364 -4.78 -12.97 -18.98
C LEU A 364 -5.06 -11.73 -18.15
N PHE A 365 -4.53 -11.69 -16.95
CA PHE A 365 -4.38 -10.47 -16.15
C PHE A 365 -3.05 -9.81 -16.51
N ALA A 366 -3.10 -8.65 -17.16
CA ALA A 366 -1.92 -7.91 -17.61
C ALA A 366 -1.90 -6.52 -16.99
N THR A 367 -0.71 -5.97 -16.74
CA THR A 367 -0.55 -4.59 -16.30
C THR A 367 -0.29 -3.68 -17.48
N GLN A 368 -1.10 -2.64 -17.65
CA GLN A 368 -1.02 -1.69 -18.76
C GLN A 368 -0.94 -0.24 -18.27
N THR A 369 -0.42 0.64 -19.13
CA THR A 369 -0.31 2.06 -18.87
C THR A 369 -1.42 2.84 -19.56
N ILE A 370 -2.19 3.63 -18.80
CA ILE A 370 -3.15 4.60 -19.32
C ILE A 370 -2.44 5.95 -19.38
N PRO A 371 -2.33 6.59 -20.57
CA PRO A 371 -1.48 7.78 -20.76
C PRO A 371 -1.89 8.97 -19.89
N THR A 372 -3.18 9.25 -19.77
CA THR A 372 -3.70 10.39 -18.99
C THR A 372 -5.04 10.04 -18.36
N THR A 373 -5.18 10.36 -17.09
CA THR A 373 -6.40 10.19 -16.29
C THR A 373 -6.58 11.42 -15.42
N HIS A 374 -7.81 11.85 -15.18
CA HIS A 374 -8.12 12.94 -14.26
C HIS A 374 -8.88 12.40 -13.04
N ASN A 375 -8.58 12.93 -11.87
CA ASN A 375 -9.24 12.54 -10.63
C ASN A 375 -9.67 13.79 -9.86
N TYR A 376 -10.96 13.85 -9.55
CA TYR A 376 -11.60 14.93 -8.79
C TYR A 376 -12.10 14.38 -7.46
N GLY A 377 -12.00 15.15 -6.41
CA GLY A 377 -12.58 14.77 -5.14
C GLY A 377 -13.02 15.95 -4.30
N ILE A 378 -14.06 15.71 -3.53
CA ILE A 378 -14.62 16.63 -2.54
C ILE A 378 -14.77 15.86 -1.25
N SER A 379 -14.38 16.47 -0.13
CA SER A 379 -14.52 15.91 1.20
C SER A 379 -15.14 16.93 2.15
N PHE A 380 -16.08 16.46 2.95
CA PHE A 380 -16.67 17.20 4.05
C PHE A 380 -16.54 16.39 5.33
N ASN A 381 -16.08 17.02 6.39
CA ASN A 381 -16.02 16.43 7.72
C ASN A 381 -16.66 17.35 8.74
N ALA A 382 -17.45 16.78 9.65
CA ALA A 382 -18.04 17.46 10.79
C ALA A 382 -17.76 16.65 12.06
N SER A 383 -17.10 17.28 13.06
CA SER A 383 -16.66 16.63 14.30
C SER A 383 -16.93 17.49 15.54
N PRO A 384 -18.23 17.79 15.88
CA PRO A 384 -18.58 18.55 17.06
C PRO A 384 -18.32 17.75 18.35
N LYS A 385 -18.14 18.47 19.46
CA LYS A 385 -18.10 17.90 20.82
C LYS A 385 -19.38 18.23 21.55
N LEU A 386 -20.18 17.21 21.86
CA LEU A 386 -21.51 17.33 22.46
C LEU A 386 -21.52 16.64 23.83
N GLY A 387 -20.83 17.23 24.82
CA GLY A 387 -20.64 16.62 26.13
C GLY A 387 -19.78 15.35 26.07
N CYS A 388 -20.36 14.21 26.44
CA CYS A 388 -19.67 12.91 26.36
C CYS A 388 -19.70 12.29 24.95
N TRP A 389 -20.48 12.83 24.03
CA TRP A 389 -20.63 12.35 22.66
C TRP A 389 -19.81 13.21 21.70
N GLU A 390 -18.91 12.58 20.94
CA GLU A 390 -18.06 13.20 19.93
C GLU A 390 -18.28 12.50 18.58
N PRO A 391 -19.36 12.85 17.84
CA PRO A 391 -19.62 12.28 16.52
C PRO A 391 -18.64 12.83 15.49
N GLN A 392 -18.28 11.99 14.50
CA GLN A 392 -17.51 12.39 13.34
C GLN A 392 -18.21 11.91 12.07
N LEU A 393 -18.77 12.83 11.31
CA LEU A 393 -19.38 12.58 10.00
C LEU A 393 -18.35 12.89 8.92
N ASN A 394 -18.11 11.93 8.03
CA ASN A 394 -17.29 12.10 6.84
C ASN A 394 -18.14 11.82 5.60
N VAL A 395 -18.13 12.74 4.65
CA VAL A 395 -18.74 12.58 3.34
C VAL A 395 -17.68 12.87 2.28
N ASN A 396 -17.40 11.88 1.43
CA ASN A 396 -16.41 11.99 0.38
C ASN A 396 -17.04 11.66 -0.96
N MET A 397 -16.72 12.44 -1.98
CA MET A 397 -17.02 12.15 -3.38
C MET A 397 -15.70 12.02 -4.13
N ALA A 398 -15.54 10.98 -4.91
CA ALA A 398 -14.42 10.80 -5.83
C ALA A 398 -14.94 10.49 -7.23
N PHE A 399 -14.34 11.11 -8.23
CA PHE A 399 -14.67 10.91 -9.64
C PHE A 399 -13.38 10.74 -10.43
N LEU A 400 -13.17 9.54 -10.97
CA LEU A 400 -12.04 9.22 -11.83
C LEU A 400 -12.51 9.27 -13.29
N ASP A 401 -12.01 10.24 -14.03
CA ASP A 401 -12.23 10.38 -15.48
C ASP A 401 -11.10 9.67 -16.22
N MET A 402 -11.41 8.47 -16.69
CA MET A 402 -10.48 7.56 -17.36
C MET A 402 -11.00 7.25 -18.78
N ASN A 403 -10.13 7.40 -19.77
CA ASN A 403 -10.41 6.98 -21.14
C ASN A 403 -9.59 5.72 -21.47
N ALA A 404 -10.26 4.56 -21.39
CA ALA A 404 -9.66 3.26 -21.64
C ALA A 404 -9.66 2.84 -23.12
N ASN A 405 -10.28 3.59 -24.04
CA ASN A 405 -10.23 3.31 -25.48
C ASN A 405 -8.79 3.25 -26.01
N LYS A 406 -7.89 4.05 -25.44
CA LYS A 406 -6.48 4.09 -25.84
C LYS A 406 -5.72 2.78 -25.58
N ILE A 407 -6.26 1.92 -24.75
CA ILE A 407 -5.72 0.59 -24.44
C ILE A 407 -6.64 -0.53 -24.92
N GLY A 408 -7.59 -0.24 -25.83
CA GLY A 408 -8.46 -1.23 -26.45
C GLY A 408 -9.70 -1.62 -25.66
N ILE A 409 -9.99 -0.97 -24.53
CA ILE A 409 -11.19 -1.24 -23.72
C ILE A 409 -12.28 -0.25 -24.13
N THR A 410 -13.28 -0.71 -24.87
CA THR A 410 -14.38 0.11 -25.41
C THR A 410 -15.53 0.29 -24.41
N GLU A 411 -15.75 -0.70 -23.56
CA GLU A 411 -16.76 -0.64 -22.52
C GLU A 411 -16.21 0.03 -21.25
N HIS A 412 -16.26 1.35 -21.20
CA HIS A 412 -15.89 2.11 -20.01
C HIS A 412 -16.90 3.22 -19.75
N ARG A 413 -17.12 3.51 -18.49
CA ARG A 413 -17.95 4.63 -18.03
C ARG A 413 -17.33 5.21 -16.76
N ASN A 414 -17.56 6.48 -16.53
CA ASN A 414 -17.12 7.16 -15.32
C ASN A 414 -18.35 7.61 -14.51
N GLN A 415 -18.43 7.16 -13.26
CA GLN A 415 -19.50 7.49 -12.34
C GLN A 415 -18.89 7.78 -10.97
N PRO A 416 -19.30 8.87 -10.30
CA PRO A 416 -18.74 9.21 -9.00
C PRO A 416 -19.04 8.15 -7.95
N ARG A 417 -18.09 7.99 -7.02
CA ARG A 417 -18.24 7.22 -5.79
C ARG A 417 -18.51 8.19 -4.65
N PHE A 418 -19.57 7.91 -3.89
CA PHE A 418 -19.82 8.57 -2.61
C PHE A 418 -19.46 7.60 -1.49
N TYR A 419 -18.76 8.11 -0.50
CA TYR A 419 -18.45 7.40 0.73
C TYR A 419 -18.91 8.25 1.90
N ILE A 420 -19.75 7.68 2.75
CA ILE A 420 -20.29 8.33 3.94
C ILE A 420 -19.91 7.45 5.12
N SER A 421 -19.29 8.02 6.15
CA SER A 421 -19.08 7.34 7.42
C SER A 421 -19.50 8.20 8.59
N LEU A 422 -20.05 7.54 9.60
CA LEU A 422 -20.39 8.14 10.88
C LEU A 422 -19.71 7.33 11.97
N ASP A 423 -18.85 8.01 12.72
CA ASP A 423 -18.11 7.47 13.87
C ASP A 423 -18.62 8.17 15.11
N ASN A 424 -19.23 7.42 16.05
CA ASN A 424 -19.79 7.94 17.28
C ASN A 424 -18.93 7.51 18.47
N ASN A 425 -18.21 8.45 19.05
CA ASN A 425 -17.36 8.25 20.22
C ASN A 425 -18.08 8.76 21.48
N PHE A 426 -18.17 7.91 22.49
CA PHE A 426 -18.75 8.23 23.79
C PHE A 426 -17.71 8.09 24.88
N ASN A 427 -17.24 9.25 25.41
CA ASN A 427 -16.35 9.32 26.57
C ASN A 427 -17.21 9.30 27.86
N LEU A 428 -17.38 8.13 28.44
CA LEU A 428 -18.26 7.92 29.56
C LEU A 428 -17.50 8.05 30.91
N PRO A 429 -18.21 8.34 32.01
CA PRO A 429 -17.57 8.43 33.33
C PRO A 429 -16.84 7.16 33.74
N LYS A 430 -15.90 7.29 34.70
CA LYS A 430 -15.15 6.18 35.31
C LYS A 430 -14.28 5.40 34.31
N GLY A 431 -13.80 6.04 33.22
CA GLY A 431 -12.88 5.43 32.27
C GLY A 431 -13.54 4.44 31.30
N TRP A 432 -14.83 4.52 31.08
CA TRP A 432 -15.51 3.81 30.01
C TRP A 432 -15.43 4.61 28.70
N PHE A 433 -15.19 3.91 27.62
CA PHE A 433 -15.25 4.44 26.25
C PHE A 433 -16.05 3.48 25.40
N PHE A 434 -17.05 4.02 24.70
CA PHE A 434 -17.83 3.27 23.71
C PHE A 434 -17.72 3.96 22.36
N ASN A 435 -17.55 3.18 21.31
CA ASN A 435 -17.52 3.64 19.93
C ASN A 435 -18.43 2.74 19.11
N ILE A 436 -19.21 3.34 18.23
CA ILE A 436 -19.94 2.67 17.16
C ILE A 436 -19.72 3.45 15.86
N GLU A 437 -19.20 2.78 14.87
CA GLU A 437 -18.90 3.34 13.56
C GLU A 437 -19.62 2.58 12.46
N GLY A 438 -20.03 3.29 11.43
CA GLY A 438 -20.59 2.70 10.24
C GLY A 438 -20.18 3.47 9.00
N TYR A 439 -20.08 2.78 7.88
CA TYR A 439 -19.88 3.41 6.59
C TYR A 439 -20.77 2.82 5.51
N LEU A 440 -21.04 3.64 4.50
CA LEU A 440 -21.69 3.28 3.25
C LEU A 440 -20.88 3.84 2.08
N SER A 441 -20.55 3.01 1.12
CA SER A 441 -19.95 3.39 -0.15
C SER A 441 -20.91 3.03 -1.28
N THR A 442 -21.28 3.99 -2.10
CA THR A 442 -22.16 3.73 -3.24
C THR A 442 -21.46 2.94 -4.33
N ALA A 443 -22.22 2.26 -5.16
CA ALA A 443 -21.73 1.75 -6.42
C ALA A 443 -21.04 2.86 -7.22
N SER A 444 -19.95 2.53 -7.93
CA SER A 444 -19.22 3.47 -8.77
C SER A 444 -18.67 2.80 -10.02
N ARG A 445 -18.40 3.61 -11.04
CA ARG A 445 -17.70 3.18 -12.26
C ARG A 445 -16.48 4.05 -12.46
N GLN A 446 -15.33 3.43 -12.42
CA GLN A 446 -14.04 4.10 -12.63
C GLN A 446 -13.40 3.52 -13.89
N GLY A 447 -13.78 4.10 -15.04
CA GLY A 447 -13.45 3.53 -16.33
C GLY A 447 -14.09 2.15 -16.52
N PHE A 448 -13.25 1.14 -16.61
CA PHE A 448 -13.64 -0.26 -16.82
C PHE A 448 -13.80 -1.07 -15.51
N PHE A 449 -13.56 -0.46 -14.36
CA PHE A 449 -13.72 -1.07 -13.04
C PHE A 449 -15.01 -0.55 -12.38
N VAL A 450 -15.90 -1.46 -12.04
CA VAL A 450 -17.21 -1.18 -11.44
C VAL A 450 -17.29 -1.80 -10.06
N THR A 451 -17.56 -1.00 -9.03
CA THR A 451 -17.82 -1.50 -7.68
C THR A 451 -19.30 -1.41 -7.35
N ARG A 452 -19.79 -2.35 -6.56
CA ARG A 452 -21.15 -2.34 -6.02
C ARG A 452 -21.20 -1.55 -4.71
N THR A 453 -22.41 -1.25 -4.27
CA THR A 453 -22.64 -0.62 -2.95
C THR A 453 -22.17 -1.57 -1.85
N GLU A 454 -21.40 -1.04 -0.91
CA GLU A 454 -20.90 -1.76 0.27
C GLU A 454 -21.04 -0.92 1.54
N GLY A 455 -21.20 -1.57 2.68
CA GLY A 455 -21.25 -0.89 3.96
C GLY A 455 -21.04 -1.86 5.11
N GLN A 456 -20.61 -1.32 6.26
CA GLN A 456 -20.24 -2.11 7.42
C GLN A 456 -20.52 -1.33 8.70
N ILE A 457 -20.83 -2.04 9.78
CA ILE A 457 -20.95 -1.49 11.13
C ILE A 457 -20.01 -2.22 12.06
N ASN A 458 -19.25 -1.44 12.85
CA ASN A 458 -18.30 -1.92 13.85
C ASN A 458 -18.62 -1.28 15.21
N ALA A 459 -18.25 -1.96 16.30
CA ALA A 459 -18.36 -1.40 17.63
C ALA A 459 -17.12 -1.74 18.47
N ARG A 460 -16.81 -0.85 19.42
CA ARG A 460 -15.72 -1.00 20.38
C ARG A 460 -16.18 -0.56 21.76
N LEU A 461 -15.91 -1.36 22.77
CA LEU A 461 -16.10 -1.03 24.17
C LEU A 461 -14.78 -1.16 24.90
N SER A 462 -14.35 -0.09 25.55
CA SER A 462 -13.10 -0.09 26.34
C SER A 462 -13.36 0.34 27.77
N LYS A 463 -12.59 -0.24 28.69
CA LYS A 463 -12.57 0.14 30.09
C LYS A 463 -11.13 0.32 30.55
N SER A 464 -10.83 1.50 31.06
CA SER A 464 -9.55 1.81 31.70
C SER A 464 -9.64 1.68 33.21
N PHE A 465 -8.60 1.11 33.80
CA PHE A 465 -8.40 0.86 35.21
C PHE A 465 -7.06 1.40 35.67
N LEU A 466 -6.82 1.44 36.98
CA LEU A 466 -5.53 1.77 37.60
C LEU A 466 -4.95 3.09 37.06
N LYS A 467 -5.75 4.16 37.05
CA LYS A 467 -5.36 5.47 36.49
C LYS A 467 -4.88 5.36 35.02
N GLU A 468 -5.61 4.61 34.21
CA GLU A 468 -5.38 4.39 32.75
C GLU A 468 -4.13 3.57 32.42
N THR A 469 -3.50 2.92 33.40
CA THR A 469 -2.37 2.01 33.15
C THR A 469 -2.81 0.67 32.57
N LEU A 470 -4.02 0.19 32.93
CA LEU A 470 -4.62 -1.03 32.39
C LEU A 470 -5.86 -0.67 31.59
N THR A 471 -5.91 -1.10 30.33
CA THR A 471 -7.09 -0.94 29.45
C THR A 471 -7.48 -2.29 28.87
N ILE A 472 -8.76 -2.62 29.00
CA ILE A 472 -9.37 -3.80 28.37
C ILE A 472 -10.30 -3.28 27.28
N THR A 473 -10.16 -3.79 26.07
CA THR A 473 -10.95 -3.39 24.90
C THR A 473 -11.58 -4.61 24.26
N PHE A 474 -12.89 -4.56 24.07
CA PHE A 474 -13.64 -5.50 23.25
C PHE A 474 -13.98 -4.83 21.92
N THR A 475 -13.81 -5.56 20.81
CA THR A 475 -14.12 -5.10 19.45
C THR A 475 -15.05 -6.08 18.76
N ALA A 476 -16.01 -5.56 18.01
CA ALA A 476 -16.90 -6.30 17.13
C ALA A 476 -16.89 -5.65 15.75
N ASN A 477 -16.29 -6.31 14.78
CA ASN A 477 -16.19 -5.83 13.41
C ASN A 477 -17.23 -6.53 12.53
N ASP A 478 -17.76 -5.80 11.55
CA ASP A 478 -18.76 -6.28 10.60
C ASP A 478 -19.94 -7.01 11.29
N ILE A 479 -20.56 -6.34 12.26
CA ILE A 479 -21.60 -6.90 13.13
C ILE A 479 -22.76 -7.49 12.30
N LEU A 480 -23.10 -6.83 11.18
CA LEU A 480 -24.20 -7.23 10.29
C LEU A 480 -23.78 -8.24 9.20
N ARG A 481 -22.51 -8.63 9.16
CA ARG A 481 -21.95 -9.53 8.15
C ARG A 481 -22.19 -9.07 6.70
N THR A 482 -22.01 -7.78 6.47
CA THR A 482 -22.21 -7.13 5.16
C THR A 482 -20.92 -6.92 4.37
N GLY A 483 -19.77 -7.30 4.90
CA GLY A 483 -18.45 -7.11 4.33
C GLY A 483 -18.17 -8.02 3.12
N TYR A 484 -18.80 -7.71 1.97
CA TYR A 484 -18.50 -8.34 0.68
C TYR A 484 -17.84 -7.32 -0.23
N PHE A 485 -16.78 -7.71 -0.91
CA PHE A 485 -16.23 -6.92 -2.00
C PHE A 485 -16.74 -7.49 -3.32
N HIS A 486 -17.59 -6.73 -4.00
CA HIS A 486 -18.21 -7.12 -5.27
C HIS A 486 -17.85 -6.09 -6.34
N PHE A 487 -17.22 -6.57 -7.42
CA PHE A 487 -16.83 -5.73 -8.54
C PHE A 487 -16.93 -6.43 -9.88
N ASP A 488 -17.08 -5.63 -10.93
CA ASP A 488 -17.00 -6.04 -12.32
C ASP A 488 -15.78 -5.39 -12.95
N LEU A 489 -15.11 -6.12 -13.82
CA LEU A 489 -13.98 -5.65 -14.60
C LEU A 489 -14.25 -5.89 -16.09
N TYR A 490 -14.27 -4.82 -16.88
CA TYR A 490 -14.34 -4.88 -18.33
C TYR A 490 -12.94 -4.83 -18.91
N GLY A 491 -12.63 -5.71 -19.85
CA GLY A 491 -11.32 -5.83 -20.49
C GLY A 491 -11.40 -5.73 -22.00
N ILE A 492 -10.30 -6.06 -22.65
CA ILE A 492 -10.26 -6.23 -24.11
C ILE A 492 -10.93 -7.56 -24.42
N ASP A 493 -12.10 -7.52 -25.09
CA ASP A 493 -12.90 -8.70 -25.43
C ASP A 493 -13.14 -9.66 -24.24
N ALA A 494 -13.10 -9.13 -23.02
CA ALA A 494 -13.21 -9.87 -21.78
C ALA A 494 -14.08 -9.12 -20.75
N TYR A 495 -14.77 -9.88 -19.91
CA TYR A 495 -15.53 -9.39 -18.78
C TYR A 495 -15.34 -10.32 -17.59
N MET A 496 -15.24 -9.77 -16.39
CA MET A 496 -15.14 -10.51 -15.15
C MET A 496 -16.06 -9.91 -14.10
N GLU A 497 -16.88 -10.75 -13.47
CA GLU A 497 -17.59 -10.44 -12.23
C GLU A 497 -16.92 -11.19 -11.08
N ASN A 498 -16.66 -10.50 -9.99
CA ASN A 498 -15.99 -11.07 -8.83
C ASN A 498 -16.70 -10.69 -7.54
N ARG A 499 -17.03 -11.68 -6.73
CA ARG A 499 -17.60 -11.51 -5.40
C ARG A 499 -16.72 -12.21 -4.39
N ILE A 500 -16.13 -11.43 -3.50
CA ILE A 500 -15.18 -11.90 -2.50
C ILE A 500 -15.79 -11.69 -1.12
N TYR A 501 -15.92 -12.76 -0.36
CA TYR A 501 -16.14 -12.71 1.07
C TYR A 501 -14.81 -13.01 1.77
N ARG A 502 -14.37 -12.09 2.60
CA ARG A 502 -13.29 -12.34 3.55
C ARG A 502 -13.89 -12.39 4.94
N ASP A 503 -13.23 -13.06 5.86
CA ASP A 503 -13.67 -13.17 7.26
C ASP A 503 -13.60 -11.80 7.96
N PHE A 504 -14.50 -10.89 7.57
CA PHE A 504 -14.58 -9.53 8.11
C PHE A 504 -15.28 -9.49 9.46
N GLN A 505 -16.25 -10.40 9.68
CA GLN A 505 -16.93 -10.50 10.97
C GLN A 505 -15.98 -11.08 12.01
N ARG A 506 -15.52 -10.24 12.93
CA ARG A 506 -14.53 -10.61 13.94
C ARG A 506 -14.87 -10.00 15.28
N PHE A 507 -14.71 -10.81 16.32
CA PHE A 507 -14.76 -10.37 17.70
C PHE A 507 -13.37 -10.47 18.30
N GLY A 508 -12.95 -9.42 18.99
CA GLY A 508 -11.61 -9.34 19.56
C GLY A 508 -11.61 -8.85 20.99
N LEU A 509 -10.68 -9.37 21.79
CA LEU A 509 -10.37 -8.88 23.12
C LEU A 509 -8.91 -8.44 23.13
N GLN A 510 -8.66 -7.22 23.59
CA GLN A 510 -7.33 -6.66 23.78
C GLN A 510 -7.13 -6.25 25.22
N VAL A 511 -6.00 -6.63 25.80
CA VAL A 511 -5.56 -6.17 27.11
C VAL A 511 -4.27 -5.38 26.90
N SER A 512 -4.25 -4.13 27.35
CA SER A 512 -3.09 -3.25 27.28
C SER A 512 -2.69 -2.82 28.68
N TYR A 513 -1.45 -3.08 29.07
CA TYR A 513 -0.88 -2.64 30.35
C TYR A 513 0.34 -1.75 30.07
N LYS A 514 0.36 -0.55 30.67
CA LYS A 514 1.44 0.42 30.54
C LYS A 514 2.06 0.66 31.92
N PHE A 515 3.27 0.24 32.09
CA PHE A 515 4.03 0.49 33.31
C PHE A 515 5.15 1.49 33.02
N ASN A 516 5.16 2.64 33.70
CA ASN A 516 6.21 3.66 33.58
C ASN A 516 6.62 3.96 32.12
N ALA A 517 5.60 4.04 31.22
CA ALA A 517 5.83 4.11 29.78
C ALA A 517 6.43 5.45 29.38
N THR A 518 7.67 5.45 28.91
CA THR A 518 8.33 6.56 28.25
C THR A 518 8.44 6.29 26.74
N LYS A 519 8.26 7.32 25.92
CA LYS A 519 8.48 7.19 24.47
C LYS A 519 9.98 7.26 24.18
N SER A 520 10.45 6.45 23.21
CA SER A 520 11.82 6.56 22.69
C SER A 520 12.06 7.96 22.14
N LYS A 521 13.26 8.48 22.36
CA LYS A 521 13.73 9.78 21.83
C LYS A 521 14.35 9.65 20.43
N TYR A 522 14.23 8.51 19.77
CA TYR A 522 14.80 8.29 18.45
C TYR A 522 14.29 9.33 17.44
N LYS A 523 15.21 10.08 16.79
CA LYS A 523 14.90 11.19 15.89
C LYS A 523 15.11 10.87 14.42
N GLY A 524 15.61 9.67 14.07
CA GLY A 524 15.88 9.30 12.69
C GLY A 524 14.62 9.38 11.80
N THR A 525 14.73 10.15 10.72
CA THR A 525 13.64 10.37 9.75
C THR A 525 13.69 9.38 8.58
N GLY A 526 14.84 8.73 8.38
CA GLY A 526 15.09 7.77 7.33
C GLY A 526 15.37 8.38 5.95
N ALA A 527 15.96 7.56 5.07
CA ALA A 527 16.26 7.86 3.69
C ALA A 527 15.67 6.79 2.75
N GLY A 528 15.50 7.07 1.45
CA GLY A 528 15.07 6.12 0.42
C GLY A 528 13.67 5.57 0.60
N GLN A 529 12.75 6.32 1.20
CA GLN A 529 11.43 5.83 1.57
C GLN A 529 10.58 5.43 0.36
N SER A 530 10.74 6.14 -0.78
CA SER A 530 10.05 5.83 -2.04
C SER A 530 10.42 4.43 -2.55
N GLU A 531 11.71 4.11 -2.56
CA GLU A 531 12.25 2.85 -3.08
C GLU A 531 12.02 1.68 -2.10
N LYS A 532 12.09 1.94 -0.79
CA LYS A 532 11.75 0.93 0.25
C LYS A 532 10.32 0.41 0.11
N ASN A 533 9.38 1.27 -0.23
CA ASN A 533 7.96 0.90 -0.38
C ASN A 533 7.68 0.04 -1.63
N ARG A 534 8.63 -0.07 -2.56
CA ARG A 534 8.53 -0.86 -3.80
C ARG A 534 9.10 -2.27 -3.66
N LEU A 535 9.85 -2.53 -2.58
CA LEU A 535 10.43 -3.81 -2.22
C LEU A 535 9.43 -4.63 -1.39
#